data_6d3d5ff7004e25161ebe10618d639133
#
_entry.id   6d3d5ff7004e25161ebe10618d639133
#
_cell.length_a   1.000
_cell.length_b   1.000
_cell.length_c   1.000
_cell.angle_alpha   90.00
_cell.angle_beta   90.00
_cell.angle_gamma   90.00
#
_symmetry.space_group_name_H-M   'P 1'
#
loop_
_entity.id
_entity.type
_entity.pdbx_description
1 polymer ?
#
loop_
_entity_poly.entity_id
_entity_poly.type
_entity_poly.pdbx_seq_one_letter_code
_entity_poly.pdbx_strand_id
1 'polypeptide(L)'
;EKYNLPKSLKNIGKKAFRKNYSLKTVNVPKKVKTIQFATFEDCVNLKKVNMKSVTSIERRAFCGDKKLKKVKLNKKVKVGKKAFLFTKVKGQKTI
;
A
#
# COMPACT_ATOMS: atom_id res chain seq x y z
N GLU A 1 -6.56 0.44 -13.86
CA GLU A 1 -5.73 1.56 -14.31
C GLU A 1 -4.47 1.74 -13.51
N LYS A 2 -3.41 2.12 -14.18
CA LYS A 2 -2.14 2.39 -13.54
C LYS A 2 -2.13 3.83 -13.03
N TYR A 3 -1.76 4.01 -11.78
CA TYR A 3 -1.66 5.34 -11.20
C TYR A 3 -0.22 5.63 -10.77
N ASN A 4 0.36 6.68 -11.35
CA ASN A 4 1.72 7.09 -11.05
C ASN A 4 1.68 8.39 -10.23
N LEU A 5 2.16 8.30 -9.00
CA LEU A 5 2.29 9.47 -8.14
C LEU A 5 3.48 10.33 -8.59
N PRO A 6 3.43 11.66 -8.40
CA PRO A 6 4.55 12.52 -8.78
C PRO A 6 5.85 12.09 -8.10
N LYS A 7 6.95 12.10 -8.85
CA LYS A 7 8.26 11.66 -8.34
C LYS A 7 8.77 12.51 -7.18
N SER A 8 8.35 13.76 -7.11
CA SER A 8 8.75 14.68 -6.05
C SER A 8 7.98 14.48 -4.76
N LEU A 9 6.94 13.67 -4.78
CA LEU A 9 6.10 13.43 -3.62
C LEU A 9 6.90 12.77 -2.50
N LYS A 10 6.80 13.30 -1.30
CA LYS A 10 7.50 12.77 -0.12
C LYS A 10 6.55 12.13 0.88
N ASN A 11 5.32 12.57 0.92
CA ASN A 11 4.33 12.09 1.89
C ASN A 11 3.00 11.82 1.23
N ILE A 12 2.36 10.75 1.67
CA ILE A 12 0.99 10.43 1.30
C ILE A 12 0.23 10.36 2.63
N GLY A 13 -0.77 11.20 2.78
CA GLY A 13 -1.49 11.33 4.04
C GLY A 13 -2.27 10.10 4.46
N LYS A 14 -2.65 10.05 5.73
CA LYS A 14 -3.54 9.00 6.26
C LYS A 14 -4.84 9.00 5.46
N LYS A 15 -5.31 7.82 5.11
CA LYS A 15 -6.57 7.62 4.39
C LYS A 15 -6.66 8.32 3.03
N ALA A 16 -5.52 8.79 2.48
CA ALA A 16 -5.52 9.63 1.27
C ALA A 16 -6.23 8.96 0.08
N PHE A 17 -6.08 7.64 -0.07
CA PHE A 17 -6.72 6.89 -1.15
C PHE A 17 -7.71 5.85 -0.64
N ARG A 18 -8.15 5.99 0.60
CA ARG A 18 -9.11 5.04 1.19
C ARG A 18 -10.36 4.94 0.32
N LYS A 19 -10.78 3.71 0.07
CA LYS A 19 -11.98 3.41 -0.75
C LYS A 19 -11.90 3.92 -2.19
N ASN A 20 -10.70 4.09 -2.71
CA ASN A 20 -10.53 4.47 -4.12
C ASN A 20 -10.68 3.22 -4.98
N TYR A 21 -11.85 3.04 -5.58
CA TYR A 21 -12.18 1.84 -6.34
C TYR A 21 -11.61 1.82 -7.76
N SER A 22 -11.08 2.94 -8.23
CA SER A 22 -10.48 2.97 -9.57
C SER A 22 -9.02 2.54 -9.61
N LEU A 23 -8.32 2.53 -8.48
CA LEU A 23 -6.91 2.14 -8.45
C LEU A 23 -6.74 0.66 -8.74
N LYS A 24 -5.89 0.32 -9.69
CA LYS A 24 -5.53 -1.07 -10.01
C LYS A 24 -4.05 -1.34 -9.79
N THR A 25 -3.18 -0.42 -10.13
CA THR A 25 -1.73 -0.51 -9.94
C THR A 25 -1.21 0.83 -9.44
N VAL A 26 -0.39 0.80 -8.41
CA VAL A 26 0.21 2.03 -7.85
C VAL A 26 1.71 1.87 -7.79
N ASN A 27 2.43 2.89 -8.28
CA ASN A 27 3.88 2.99 -8.10
C ASN A 27 4.14 4.09 -7.08
N VAL A 28 4.70 3.72 -5.95
CA VAL A 28 5.01 4.66 -4.87
C VAL A 28 6.36 5.30 -5.16
N PRO A 29 6.46 6.64 -5.16
CA PRO A 29 7.72 7.33 -5.45
C PRO A 29 8.79 7.01 -4.41
N LYS A 30 10.05 7.01 -4.84
CA LYS A 30 11.14 6.59 -3.95
C LYS A 30 11.40 7.50 -2.76
N LYS A 31 10.89 8.72 -2.77
CA LYS A 31 11.02 9.61 -1.60
C LYS A 31 9.99 9.32 -0.52
N VAL A 32 8.95 8.55 -0.82
CA VAL A 32 7.95 8.14 0.16
C VAL A 32 8.50 6.93 0.92
N LYS A 33 8.72 7.10 2.22
CA LYS A 33 9.31 6.06 3.08
C LYS A 33 8.29 5.35 3.95
N THR A 34 7.10 5.93 4.10
CA THR A 34 6.07 5.39 4.96
C THR A 34 4.73 5.38 4.23
N ILE A 35 4.03 4.25 4.29
CA ILE A 35 2.61 4.19 3.93
C ILE A 35 1.86 4.33 5.23
N GLN A 36 1.14 5.43 5.38
CA GLN A 36 0.49 5.79 6.64
C GLN A 36 -0.79 5.00 6.88
N PHE A 37 -1.36 5.18 8.07
CA PHE A 37 -2.57 4.50 8.50
C PHE A 37 -3.66 4.59 7.43
N ALA A 38 -4.18 3.42 7.04
CA ALA A 38 -5.34 3.29 6.16
C ALA A 38 -5.23 4.03 4.81
N THR A 39 -4.03 4.39 4.37
CA THR A 39 -3.84 5.17 3.13
C THR A 39 -4.53 4.51 1.94
N PHE A 40 -4.40 3.20 1.78
CA PHE A 40 -5.02 2.44 0.68
C PHE A 40 -6.07 1.45 1.19
N GLU A 41 -6.67 1.70 2.34
CA GLU A 41 -7.69 0.79 2.89
C GLU A 41 -8.90 0.71 1.95
N ASP A 42 -9.39 -0.52 1.76
CA ASP A 42 -10.58 -0.79 0.94
C ASP A 42 -10.46 -0.33 -0.52
N CYS A 43 -9.27 -0.36 -1.07
CA CYS A 43 -9.05 -0.19 -2.51
C CYS A 43 -9.31 -1.53 -3.18
N VAL A 44 -10.58 -1.87 -3.36
CA VAL A 44 -11.00 -3.24 -3.68
C VAL A 44 -10.55 -3.75 -5.05
N ASN A 45 -10.14 -2.85 -5.95
CA ASN A 45 -9.67 -3.23 -7.28
C ASN A 45 -8.15 -3.16 -7.41
N LEU A 46 -7.45 -2.73 -6.36
CA LEU A 46 -6.00 -2.62 -6.37
C LEU A 46 -5.39 -4.02 -6.40
N LYS A 47 -4.56 -4.29 -7.42
CA LYS A 47 -3.95 -5.60 -7.64
C LYS A 47 -2.45 -5.63 -7.40
N LYS A 48 -1.77 -4.50 -7.62
CA LYS A 48 -0.31 -4.44 -7.60
C LYS A 48 0.17 -3.11 -7.04
N VAL A 49 1.16 -3.16 -6.15
CA VAL A 49 1.82 -1.96 -5.61
C VAL A 49 3.32 -2.17 -5.65
N ASN A 50 4.03 -1.21 -6.23
CA ASN A 50 5.48 -1.17 -6.23
C ASN A 50 5.90 -0.12 -5.20
N MET A 51 6.55 -0.57 -4.11
CA MET A 51 6.94 0.33 -3.00
C MET A 51 8.27 -0.08 -2.40
N LYS A 52 9.27 -0.32 -3.26
CA LYS A 52 10.59 -0.78 -2.84
C LYS A 52 11.31 0.15 -1.89
N SER A 53 10.99 1.44 -1.92
CA SER A 53 11.64 2.44 -1.07
C SER A 53 10.97 2.58 0.30
N VAL A 54 9.78 2.00 0.46
CA VAL A 54 9.02 2.13 1.71
C VAL A 54 9.63 1.25 2.78
N THR A 55 9.93 1.83 3.93
CA THR A 55 10.51 1.11 5.05
C THR A 55 9.54 0.91 6.20
N SER A 56 8.39 1.56 6.17
CA SER A 56 7.37 1.40 7.20
C SER A 56 5.98 1.43 6.57
N ILE A 57 5.19 0.40 6.88
CA ILE A 57 3.79 0.31 6.47
C ILE A 57 2.96 0.30 7.74
N GLU A 58 2.15 1.32 7.94
CA GLU A 58 1.40 1.48 9.17
C GLU A 58 0.13 0.62 9.20
N ARG A 59 -0.48 0.60 10.36
CA ARG A 59 -1.68 -0.19 10.63
C ARG A 59 -2.75 0.03 9.56
N ARG A 60 -3.33 -1.06 9.06
CA ARG A 60 -4.45 -1.07 8.11
C ARG A 60 -4.17 -0.41 6.77
N ALA A 61 -2.91 -0.17 6.44
CA ALA A 61 -2.56 0.58 5.22
C ALA A 61 -3.19 0.01 3.94
N PHE A 62 -3.27 -1.31 3.82
CA PHE A 62 -3.86 -2.00 2.67
C PHE A 62 -5.00 -2.94 3.08
N CYS A 63 -5.55 -2.75 4.26
CA CYS A 63 -6.61 -3.61 4.78
C CYS A 63 -7.83 -3.57 3.85
N GLY A 64 -8.35 -4.74 3.49
CA GLY A 64 -9.54 -4.82 2.64
C GLY A 64 -9.27 -4.72 1.15
N ASP A 65 -8.01 -4.65 0.74
CA ASP A 65 -7.64 -4.65 -0.67
C ASP A 65 -7.66 -6.09 -1.18
N LYS A 66 -8.85 -6.60 -1.38
CA LYS A 66 -9.07 -8.05 -1.56
C LYS A 66 -8.50 -8.64 -2.84
N LYS A 67 -8.15 -7.81 -3.81
CA LYS A 67 -7.50 -8.27 -5.04
C LYS A 67 -5.99 -8.08 -5.02
N LEU A 68 -5.45 -7.40 -3.99
CA LEU A 68 -4.02 -7.11 -3.91
C LEU A 68 -3.23 -8.38 -3.70
N LYS A 69 -2.37 -8.69 -4.66
CA LYS A 69 -1.55 -9.89 -4.64
C LYS A 69 -0.07 -9.60 -4.83
N LYS A 70 0.28 -8.68 -5.72
CA LYS A 70 1.66 -8.39 -6.08
C LYS A 70 2.13 -7.12 -5.40
N VAL A 71 3.07 -7.27 -4.47
CA VAL A 71 3.69 -6.12 -3.80
C VAL A 71 5.20 -6.27 -3.89
N LYS A 72 5.88 -5.18 -4.26
CA LYS A 72 7.35 -5.14 -4.21
C LYS A 72 7.74 -4.38 -2.97
N LEU A 73 8.32 -5.09 -2.01
CA LEU A 73 8.64 -4.57 -0.70
C LEU A 73 10.14 -4.41 -0.51
N ASN A 74 10.53 -3.44 0.31
CA ASN A 74 11.88 -3.32 0.81
C ASN A 74 12.14 -4.47 1.80
N LYS A 75 13.34 -5.05 1.75
CA LYS A 75 13.69 -6.17 2.65
C LYS A 75 13.60 -5.79 4.12
N LYS A 76 13.79 -4.52 4.45
CA LYS A 76 13.79 -4.03 5.83
C LYS A 76 12.44 -3.43 6.23
N VAL A 77 11.40 -3.63 5.43
CA VAL A 77 10.11 -3.03 5.71
C VAL A 77 9.54 -3.53 7.03
N LYS A 78 9.00 -2.60 7.82
CA LYS A 78 8.24 -2.92 9.02
C LYS A 78 6.76 -2.84 8.67
N VAL A 79 6.00 -3.86 9.04
CA VAL A 79 4.59 -3.97 8.65
C VAL A 79 3.73 -3.90 9.90
N GLY A 80 2.83 -2.93 9.95
CA GLY A 80 1.92 -2.72 11.07
C GLY A 80 0.78 -3.73 11.11
N LYS A 81 0.05 -3.74 12.20
CA LYS A 81 -1.06 -4.66 12.42
C LYS A 81 -2.13 -4.49 11.35
N LYS A 82 -2.62 -5.61 10.82
CA LYS A 82 -3.71 -5.62 9.85
C LYS A 82 -3.40 -4.88 8.54
N ALA A 83 -2.11 -4.58 8.29
CA ALA A 83 -1.75 -3.83 7.08
C ALA A 83 -2.20 -4.53 5.81
N PHE A 84 -2.10 -5.86 5.76
CA PHE A 84 -2.51 -6.66 4.60
C PHE A 84 -3.68 -7.59 4.91
N LEU A 85 -4.46 -7.28 5.94
CA LEU A 85 -5.62 -8.08 6.29
C LEU A 85 -6.64 -8.05 5.14
N PHE A 86 -7.20 -9.21 4.81
CA PHE A 86 -8.16 -9.36 3.71
C PHE A 86 -7.56 -9.02 2.34
N THR A 87 -6.27 -9.32 2.16
CA THR A 87 -5.62 -9.24 0.86
C THR A 87 -5.21 -10.63 0.40
N LYS A 88 -4.66 -10.72 -0.81
CA LYS A 88 -4.08 -11.96 -1.34
C LYS A 88 -2.57 -12.00 -1.22
N VAL A 89 -1.97 -11.05 -0.52
CA VAL A 89 -0.52 -10.98 -0.35
C VAL A 89 -0.08 -12.14 0.53
N LYS A 90 0.89 -12.93 0.03
CA LYS A 90 1.42 -14.08 0.76
C LYS A 90 2.65 -13.68 1.55
N GLY A 91 2.88 -14.38 2.68
CA GLY A 91 4.08 -14.19 3.49
C GLY A 91 4.03 -12.99 4.40
N GLN A 92 2.92 -12.26 4.43
CA GLN A 92 2.74 -11.12 5.34
C GLN A 92 1.75 -11.48 6.43
N LYS A 93 2.11 -11.13 7.67
CA LYS A 93 1.21 -11.35 8.80
C LYS A 93 0.10 -10.31 8.75
N THR A 94 -1.12 -10.77 8.95
CA THR A 94 -2.30 -9.92 8.84
C THR A 94 -2.97 -9.66 10.19
N ILE A 95 -2.32 -10.01 11.25
CA ILE A 95 -2.83 -9.84 12.61
C ILE A 95 -2.77 -8.40 13.09
#